data_8eb0ce83cef43ca0204c91deb7e49ff9
#
_entry.id   8eb0ce83cef43ca0204c91deb7e49ff9
#
_cell.length_a   1.000
_cell.length_b   1.000
_cell.length_c   1.000
_cell.angle_alpha   90.00
_cell.angle_beta   90.00
_cell.angle_gamma   90.00
#
_symmetry.space_group_name_H-M   'P 1'
#
loop_
_entity.id
_entity.type
_entity.pdbx_description
1 polymer ?
#
loop_
_entity_poly.entity_id
_entity_poly.type
_entity_poly.pdbx_seq_one_letter_code
_entity_poly.pdbx_strand_id
1 'polypeptide(L)'
;MDDPAGPLDPGGHLAATASDCVHCGFCLPACPTYQLWGEEMDSPRGRIHLMSQVLNGTPVTEQVMLHVDRCLGCMACVPACPSGVRYNELIEAARGWPERVGTGAEPGQEEPAGTARSLRERAVRAAIFATFPYPKRLRALTGPLRVAKRARLDRLVQRGPAARYAPELAGSLRLAPQPGARQPRLPARIPARGERRAVVGILTGCVQQVFFAGVNAATARVLATEGCDVIVPPGQGCCGALSLHSGRAAEAARFAERAIAEFERAGVDTIVVNSAGCGSAMKEFGGFFARAASASPSPEADALAGRAAAFSGRVRDFSEFLAELYDRNGGPRAKRHELPVNAAYHDACHLAHAQRIRQQPRDLLQGIPGLNLTEVGDGGTCCGSAGVYNLVQPQAAAELGERKASALRATGARLVVSANPGCSLQIAAALAADGGEPVAVAHIAEVLDASFRGRPLTTLGVGATE
;
A
#
# COMPACT_ATOMS: atom_id res chain seq x y z
N MET A 1 -10.80 -38.07 -9.28
CA MET A 1 -9.80 -37.36 -10.09
C MET A 1 -9.04 -36.50 -9.11
N ASP A 2 -7.80 -36.88 -8.82
CA ASP A 2 -6.93 -36.15 -7.91
C ASP A 2 -6.69 -34.75 -8.49
N ASP A 3 -6.97 -33.71 -7.69
CA ASP A 3 -6.71 -32.32 -8.08
C ASP A 3 -5.19 -32.14 -8.25
N PRO A 4 -4.67 -31.93 -9.47
CA PRO A 4 -3.23 -31.86 -9.72
C PRO A 4 -2.55 -30.68 -8.99
N ALA A 5 -3.30 -29.67 -8.57
CA ALA A 5 -2.79 -28.52 -7.82
C ALA A 5 -2.79 -28.76 -6.29
N GLY A 6 -3.50 -29.79 -5.81
CA GLY A 6 -3.52 -30.19 -4.40
C GLY A 6 -3.76 -29.03 -3.43
N PRO A 7 -3.02 -28.98 -2.30
CA PRO A 7 -3.24 -27.95 -1.27
C PRO A 7 -2.87 -26.52 -1.68
N LEU A 8 -2.21 -26.33 -2.83
CA LEU A 8 -1.80 -24.99 -3.31
C LEU A 8 -2.93 -24.24 -4.02
N ASP A 9 -3.88 -24.97 -4.62
CA ASP A 9 -5.03 -24.40 -5.34
C ASP A 9 -6.32 -25.21 -5.07
N PRO A 10 -6.84 -25.18 -3.85
CA PRO A 10 -8.08 -25.88 -3.56
C PRO A 10 -9.22 -25.37 -4.45
N GLY A 11 -9.78 -26.25 -5.28
CA GLY A 11 -10.86 -25.92 -6.22
C GLY A 11 -10.42 -25.39 -7.58
N GLY A 12 -9.12 -25.41 -7.94
CA GLY A 12 -8.63 -25.13 -9.29
C GLY A 12 -8.74 -23.67 -9.75
N HIS A 13 -9.04 -22.73 -8.84
CA HIS A 13 -9.24 -21.32 -9.18
C HIS A 13 -7.99 -20.63 -9.73
N LEU A 14 -6.84 -20.91 -9.13
CA LEU A 14 -5.57 -20.29 -9.55
C LEU A 14 -5.12 -20.84 -10.90
N ALA A 15 -5.28 -22.14 -11.13
CA ALA A 15 -4.98 -22.77 -12.42
C ALA A 15 -5.87 -22.17 -13.55
N ALA A 16 -7.17 -22.00 -13.30
CA ALA A 16 -8.08 -21.34 -14.22
C ALA A 16 -7.65 -19.88 -14.50
N THR A 17 -7.33 -19.10 -13.45
CA THR A 17 -6.86 -17.72 -13.58
C THR A 17 -5.52 -17.61 -14.34
N ALA A 18 -4.62 -18.57 -14.15
CA ALA A 18 -3.35 -18.61 -14.87
C ALA A 18 -3.55 -18.95 -16.37
N SER A 19 -4.54 -19.80 -16.71
CA SER A 19 -4.88 -20.15 -18.09
C SER A 19 -5.49 -19.00 -18.91
N ASP A 20 -6.00 -17.94 -18.26
CA ASP A 20 -6.45 -16.70 -18.92
C ASP A 20 -5.29 -15.97 -19.64
N CYS A 21 -4.04 -16.30 -19.30
CA CYS A 21 -2.86 -15.66 -19.89
C CYS A 21 -2.51 -16.24 -21.26
N VAL A 22 -2.67 -15.44 -22.31
CA VAL A 22 -2.29 -15.80 -23.69
C VAL A 22 -0.85 -15.39 -24.05
N HIS A 23 -0.03 -15.05 -23.10
CA HIS A 23 1.40 -14.68 -23.24
C HIS A 23 1.69 -13.56 -24.27
N CYS A 24 0.75 -12.66 -24.55
CA CYS A 24 0.87 -11.61 -25.57
C CYS A 24 1.97 -10.55 -25.30
N GLY A 25 2.41 -10.37 -24.05
CA GLY A 25 3.50 -9.46 -23.70
C GLY A 25 3.10 -8.01 -23.40
N PHE A 26 1.84 -7.60 -23.51
CA PHE A 26 1.40 -6.22 -23.20
C PHE A 26 1.72 -5.78 -21.76
N CYS A 27 1.91 -6.72 -20.86
CA CYS A 27 2.28 -6.44 -19.45
C CYS A 27 3.78 -6.10 -19.28
N LEU A 28 4.65 -6.40 -20.26
CA LEU A 28 6.10 -6.21 -20.13
C LEU A 28 6.51 -4.75 -19.95
N PRO A 29 6.06 -3.81 -20.80
CA PRO A 29 6.39 -2.40 -20.64
C PRO A 29 5.88 -1.77 -19.35
N ALA A 30 4.79 -2.32 -18.77
CA ALA A 30 4.21 -1.85 -17.53
C ALA A 30 4.91 -2.40 -16.27
N CYS A 31 5.78 -3.42 -16.41
CA CYS A 31 6.37 -4.11 -15.27
C CYS A 31 7.70 -3.47 -14.85
N PRO A 32 7.78 -2.85 -13.63
CA PRO A 32 9.02 -2.21 -13.19
C PRO A 32 10.18 -3.20 -13.01
N THR A 33 9.92 -4.43 -12.60
CA THR A 33 10.99 -5.45 -12.39
C THR A 33 11.52 -5.98 -13.71
N TYR A 34 10.68 -6.08 -14.73
CA TYR A 34 11.15 -6.38 -16.09
C TYR A 34 11.98 -5.20 -16.66
N GLN A 35 11.58 -3.96 -16.43
CA GLN A 35 12.35 -2.79 -16.84
C GLN A 35 13.70 -2.67 -16.11
N LEU A 36 13.81 -3.20 -14.88
CA LEU A 36 15.07 -3.20 -14.12
C LEU A 36 16.06 -4.21 -14.66
N TRP A 37 15.60 -5.45 -14.93
CA TRP A 37 16.50 -6.58 -15.14
C TRP A 37 16.46 -7.17 -16.56
N GLY A 38 15.43 -6.86 -17.36
CA GLY A 38 15.25 -7.46 -18.69
C GLY A 38 15.02 -8.98 -18.67
N GLU A 39 14.83 -9.57 -17.47
CA GLU A 39 14.66 -10.99 -17.26
C GLU A 39 13.20 -11.39 -17.46
N GLU A 40 12.95 -12.35 -18.37
CA GLU A 40 11.59 -12.77 -18.70
C GLU A 40 10.84 -13.32 -17.47
N MET A 41 11.51 -14.10 -16.61
CA MET A 41 10.90 -14.66 -15.40
C MET A 41 10.57 -13.60 -14.35
N ASP A 42 11.13 -12.39 -14.44
CA ASP A 42 10.78 -11.23 -13.62
C ASP A 42 9.66 -10.38 -14.23
N SER A 43 9.07 -10.83 -15.35
CA SER A 43 7.88 -10.25 -15.96
C SER A 43 6.58 -10.86 -15.40
N PRO A 44 5.41 -10.22 -15.58
CA PRO A 44 4.14 -10.80 -15.15
C PRO A 44 3.82 -12.12 -15.87
N ARG A 45 3.99 -12.19 -17.18
CA ARG A 45 3.72 -13.41 -17.95
C ARG A 45 4.71 -14.54 -17.62
N GLY A 46 5.99 -14.20 -17.41
CA GLY A 46 7.00 -15.17 -16.98
C GLY A 46 6.69 -15.74 -15.60
N ARG A 47 6.26 -14.89 -14.65
CA ARG A 47 5.78 -15.36 -13.35
C ARG A 47 4.52 -16.21 -13.45
N ILE A 48 3.56 -15.88 -14.31
CA ILE A 48 2.38 -16.72 -14.56
C ILE A 48 2.81 -18.08 -15.11
N HIS A 49 3.79 -18.13 -16.02
CA HIS A 49 4.34 -19.38 -16.53
C HIS A 49 4.93 -20.24 -15.41
N LEU A 50 5.77 -19.65 -14.52
CA LEU A 50 6.32 -20.36 -13.37
C LEU A 50 5.21 -20.86 -12.42
N MET A 51 4.24 -20.02 -12.13
CA MET A 51 3.09 -20.40 -11.30
C MET A 51 2.28 -21.53 -11.92
N SER A 52 2.04 -21.49 -13.23
CA SER A 52 1.35 -22.57 -13.96
C SER A 52 2.11 -23.90 -13.87
N GLN A 53 3.44 -23.89 -13.96
CA GLN A 53 4.24 -25.11 -13.79
C GLN A 53 4.07 -25.69 -12.38
N VAL A 54 4.09 -24.85 -11.33
CA VAL A 54 3.86 -25.29 -9.95
C VAL A 54 2.46 -25.87 -9.77
N LEU A 55 1.44 -25.21 -10.30
CA LEU A 55 0.05 -25.67 -10.25
C LEU A 55 -0.17 -26.98 -11.02
N ASN A 56 0.70 -27.29 -11.99
CA ASN A 56 0.75 -28.57 -12.73
C ASN A 56 1.69 -29.62 -12.11
N GLY A 57 2.09 -29.45 -10.84
CA GLY A 57 2.85 -30.44 -10.08
C GLY A 57 4.38 -30.25 -10.06
N THR A 58 4.92 -29.19 -10.67
CA THR A 58 6.35 -28.85 -10.50
C THR A 58 6.61 -28.39 -9.07
N PRO A 59 7.68 -28.84 -8.40
CA PRO A 59 7.98 -28.40 -7.03
C PRO A 59 8.20 -26.89 -6.93
N VAL A 60 7.83 -26.30 -5.80
CA VAL A 60 8.15 -24.91 -5.43
C VAL A 60 9.64 -24.83 -5.12
N THR A 61 10.44 -24.30 -6.06
CA THR A 61 11.89 -24.18 -5.90
C THR A 61 12.31 -22.78 -5.43
N GLU A 62 13.55 -22.64 -4.94
CA GLU A 62 14.13 -21.32 -4.62
C GLU A 62 14.11 -20.39 -5.84
N GLN A 63 14.34 -20.90 -7.04
CA GLN A 63 14.31 -20.14 -8.28
C GLN A 63 12.92 -19.58 -8.57
N VAL A 64 11.86 -20.39 -8.42
CA VAL A 64 10.48 -19.91 -8.54
C VAL A 64 10.21 -18.79 -7.51
N MET A 65 10.59 -19.02 -6.25
CA MET A 65 10.36 -18.04 -5.19
C MET A 65 11.18 -16.77 -5.35
N LEU A 66 12.38 -16.85 -5.91
CA LEU A 66 13.17 -15.68 -6.25
C LEU A 66 12.38 -14.72 -7.15
N HIS A 67 11.81 -15.22 -8.25
CA HIS A 67 11.05 -14.39 -9.19
C HIS A 67 9.70 -13.92 -8.60
N VAL A 68 9.03 -14.76 -7.81
CA VAL A 68 7.80 -14.39 -7.08
C VAL A 68 8.07 -13.27 -6.07
N ASP A 69 9.13 -13.37 -5.26
CA ASP A 69 9.49 -12.38 -4.24
C ASP A 69 10.08 -11.08 -4.83
N ARG A 70 10.61 -11.12 -6.05
CA ARG A 70 11.02 -9.92 -6.81
C ARG A 70 9.85 -9.10 -7.35
N CYS A 71 8.64 -9.65 -7.41
CA CYS A 71 7.47 -8.88 -7.81
C CYS A 71 7.15 -7.80 -6.77
N LEU A 72 6.92 -6.56 -7.22
CA LEU A 72 6.47 -5.45 -6.38
C LEU A 72 5.01 -5.58 -5.92
N GLY A 73 4.17 -6.34 -6.63
CA GLY A 73 2.73 -6.33 -6.41
C GLY A 73 2.08 -4.97 -6.73
N CYS A 74 2.66 -4.20 -7.63
CA CYS A 74 2.20 -2.86 -7.98
C CYS A 74 0.93 -2.83 -8.86
N MET A 75 0.50 -3.96 -9.38
CA MET A 75 -0.68 -4.17 -10.23
C MET A 75 -0.69 -3.38 -11.55
N ALA A 76 0.44 -2.81 -11.99
CA ALA A 76 0.51 -2.09 -13.27
C ALA A 76 0.24 -3.00 -14.48
N CYS A 77 0.52 -4.30 -14.36
CA CYS A 77 0.22 -5.30 -15.36
C CYS A 77 -1.28 -5.61 -15.52
N VAL A 78 -2.10 -5.35 -14.49
CA VAL A 78 -3.55 -5.67 -14.51
C VAL A 78 -4.29 -4.81 -15.54
N PRO A 79 -4.23 -3.47 -15.51
CA PRO A 79 -4.88 -2.64 -16.52
C PRO A 79 -4.24 -2.75 -17.90
N ALA A 80 -3.00 -3.26 -18.01
CA ALA A 80 -2.31 -3.48 -19.27
C ALA A 80 -2.69 -4.82 -19.94
N CYS A 81 -3.38 -5.72 -19.23
CA CYS A 81 -3.71 -7.04 -19.72
C CYS A 81 -5.03 -7.03 -20.51
N PRO A 82 -5.01 -7.31 -21.84
CA PRO A 82 -6.24 -7.36 -22.62
C PRO A 82 -7.12 -8.59 -22.28
N SER A 83 -6.51 -9.67 -21.78
CA SER A 83 -7.23 -10.88 -21.34
C SER A 83 -7.82 -10.76 -19.93
N GLY A 84 -7.54 -9.67 -19.21
CA GLY A 84 -8.13 -9.42 -17.88
C GLY A 84 -7.63 -10.36 -16.78
N VAL A 85 -6.41 -10.92 -16.91
CA VAL A 85 -5.85 -11.84 -15.91
C VAL A 85 -5.84 -11.17 -14.52
N ARG A 86 -6.41 -11.84 -13.53
CA ARG A 86 -6.44 -11.40 -12.12
C ARG A 86 -5.11 -11.72 -11.43
N TYR A 87 -4.07 -11.03 -11.88
CA TYR A 87 -2.69 -11.27 -11.46
C TYR A 87 -2.47 -11.09 -9.95
N ASN A 88 -3.21 -10.19 -9.29
CA ASN A 88 -3.18 -10.01 -7.84
C ASN A 88 -3.46 -11.32 -7.09
N GLU A 89 -4.44 -12.10 -7.52
CA GLU A 89 -4.83 -13.36 -6.89
C GLU A 89 -3.71 -14.40 -7.01
N LEU A 90 -3.10 -14.49 -8.19
CA LEU A 90 -1.98 -15.40 -8.46
C LEU A 90 -0.76 -15.09 -7.59
N ILE A 91 -0.30 -13.84 -7.60
CA ILE A 91 0.93 -13.46 -6.91
C ILE A 91 0.79 -13.51 -5.38
N GLU A 92 -0.38 -13.17 -4.84
CA GLU A 92 -0.65 -13.24 -3.40
C GLU A 92 -0.70 -14.69 -2.93
N ALA A 93 -1.32 -15.59 -3.69
CA ALA A 93 -1.33 -17.02 -3.40
C ALA A 93 0.08 -17.63 -3.48
N ALA A 94 0.83 -17.36 -4.56
CA ALA A 94 2.17 -17.89 -4.77
C ALA A 94 3.16 -17.50 -3.66
N ARG A 95 3.04 -16.30 -3.12
CA ARG A 95 3.87 -15.86 -1.97
C ARG A 95 3.64 -16.67 -0.70
N GLY A 96 2.49 -17.31 -0.56
CA GLY A 96 2.13 -18.17 0.56
C GLY A 96 2.56 -19.64 0.40
N TRP A 97 2.96 -20.07 -0.80
CA TRP A 97 3.31 -21.46 -1.06
C TRP A 97 4.40 -22.05 -0.17
N PRO A 98 5.52 -21.35 0.12
CA PRO A 98 6.56 -21.90 1.00
C PRO A 98 6.08 -22.24 2.41
N GLU A 99 5.08 -21.51 2.92
CA GLU A 99 4.50 -21.77 4.24
C GLU A 99 3.54 -22.98 4.20
N ARG A 100 2.91 -23.25 3.06
CA ARG A 100 1.97 -24.38 2.87
C ARG A 100 2.69 -25.70 2.59
N VAL A 101 3.75 -25.67 1.78
CA VAL A 101 4.55 -26.87 1.46
C VAL A 101 5.27 -27.37 2.71
N GLY A 102 5.81 -26.50 3.57
CA GLY A 102 6.50 -26.88 4.80
C GLY A 102 5.58 -27.42 5.92
N THR A 103 4.27 -27.20 5.84
CA THR A 103 3.29 -27.71 6.84
C THR A 103 2.66 -29.03 6.46
N GLY A 104 2.86 -29.51 5.23
CA GLY A 104 2.27 -30.74 4.68
C GLY A 104 3.23 -31.94 4.59
N ALA A 105 4.49 -31.82 5.00
CA ALA A 105 5.43 -32.95 4.97
C ALA A 105 5.03 -33.99 6.04
N GLU A 106 4.73 -35.21 5.61
CA GLU A 106 4.60 -36.37 6.48
C GLU A 106 5.91 -36.58 7.28
N PRO A 107 5.85 -37.00 8.56
CA PRO A 107 7.06 -37.27 9.33
C PRO A 107 7.90 -38.35 8.66
N GLY A 108 9.07 -37.97 8.11
CA GLY A 108 9.98 -38.86 7.42
C GLY A 108 10.20 -38.62 5.92
N GLN A 109 9.48 -37.69 5.31
CA GLN A 109 9.82 -37.18 3.97
C GLN A 109 10.83 -36.02 4.12
N GLU A 110 11.99 -36.18 3.46
CA GLU A 110 12.95 -35.08 3.35
C GLU A 110 12.25 -33.91 2.64
N GLU A 111 12.22 -32.72 3.29
CA GLU A 111 11.80 -31.48 2.62
C GLU A 111 12.62 -31.35 1.32
N PRO A 112 11.98 -31.09 0.17
CA PRO A 112 12.74 -30.86 -1.05
C PRO A 112 13.76 -29.76 -0.79
N ALA A 113 15.05 -30.11 -0.87
CA ALA A 113 16.15 -29.19 -0.66
C ALA A 113 15.93 -27.94 -1.50
N GLY A 114 15.81 -26.75 -0.86
CA GLY A 114 15.67 -25.47 -1.54
C GLY A 114 14.33 -24.76 -1.45
N THR A 115 13.33 -25.27 -0.71
CA THR A 115 12.02 -24.60 -0.58
C THR A 115 11.94 -23.60 0.56
N ALA A 116 12.88 -23.61 1.50
CA ALA A 116 12.83 -22.76 2.70
C ALA A 116 13.60 -21.44 2.50
N ARG A 117 12.90 -20.32 2.70
CA ARG A 117 13.55 -19.02 2.90
C ARG A 117 14.63 -19.13 3.98
N SER A 118 15.78 -18.46 3.79
CA SER A 118 16.89 -18.45 4.76
C SER A 118 16.40 -18.08 6.17
N LEU A 119 17.05 -18.59 7.21
CA LEU A 119 16.72 -18.27 8.61
C LEU A 119 16.73 -16.76 8.87
N ARG A 120 17.67 -16.02 8.24
CA ARG A 120 17.75 -14.56 8.31
C ARG A 120 16.50 -13.90 7.71
N GLU A 121 16.08 -14.31 6.53
CA GLU A 121 14.89 -13.78 5.87
C GLU A 121 13.62 -14.07 6.67
N ARG A 122 13.50 -15.30 7.21
CA ARG A 122 12.39 -15.67 8.10
C ARG A 122 12.36 -14.80 9.35
N ALA A 123 13.51 -14.54 9.98
CA ALA A 123 13.61 -13.68 11.16
C ALA A 123 13.24 -12.21 10.85
N VAL A 124 13.73 -11.66 9.72
CA VAL A 124 13.39 -10.29 9.28
C VAL A 124 11.89 -10.17 9.01
N ARG A 125 11.30 -11.10 8.26
CA ARG A 125 9.86 -11.13 8.00
C ARG A 125 9.07 -11.26 9.30
N ALA A 126 9.46 -12.17 10.21
CA ALA A 126 8.81 -12.32 11.51
C ALA A 126 8.83 -11.02 12.32
N ALA A 127 9.96 -10.32 12.38
CA ALA A 127 10.07 -9.04 13.06
C ALA A 127 9.16 -7.96 12.44
N ILE A 128 9.08 -7.88 11.11
CA ILE A 128 8.21 -6.95 10.39
C ILE A 128 6.74 -7.23 10.73
N PHE A 129 6.27 -8.48 10.58
CA PHE A 129 4.87 -8.83 10.81
C PHE A 129 4.49 -8.84 12.30
N ALA A 130 5.45 -9.02 13.21
CA ALA A 130 5.22 -8.84 14.64
C ALA A 130 5.09 -7.38 15.07
N THR A 131 5.51 -6.41 14.24
CA THR A 131 5.57 -4.99 14.63
C THR A 131 4.67 -4.09 13.81
N PHE A 132 4.79 -4.07 12.47
CA PHE A 132 4.15 -3.09 11.59
C PHE A 132 2.61 -3.14 11.63
N PRO A 133 1.94 -4.31 11.64
CA PRO A 133 0.48 -4.36 11.75
C PRO A 133 -0.05 -3.91 13.12
N TYR A 134 0.82 -3.79 14.14
CA TYR A 134 0.44 -3.52 15.52
C TYR A 134 0.86 -2.11 15.97
N PRO A 135 -0.03 -1.10 15.90
CA PRO A 135 0.31 0.30 16.20
C PRO A 135 0.93 0.53 17.58
N LYS A 136 0.54 -0.27 18.59
CA LYS A 136 1.10 -0.17 19.94
C LYS A 136 2.57 -0.56 19.97
N ARG A 137 2.93 -1.68 19.30
CA ARG A 137 4.31 -2.17 19.19
C ARG A 137 5.15 -1.24 18.35
N LEU A 138 4.63 -0.81 17.19
CA LEU A 138 5.30 0.13 16.31
C LEU A 138 5.58 1.46 17.01
N ARG A 139 4.64 1.96 17.81
CA ARG A 139 4.81 3.19 18.61
C ARG A 139 5.89 3.05 19.66
N ALA A 140 6.07 1.87 20.28
CA ALA A 140 7.16 1.63 21.23
C ALA A 140 8.54 1.81 20.59
N LEU A 141 8.68 1.50 19.29
CA LEU A 141 9.93 1.69 18.55
C LEU A 141 10.23 3.14 18.20
N THR A 142 9.27 4.06 18.27
CA THR A 142 9.49 5.48 17.91
C THR A 142 10.40 6.20 18.88
N GLY A 143 10.46 5.79 20.15
CA GLY A 143 11.37 6.35 21.16
C GLY A 143 12.84 6.07 20.83
N PRO A 144 13.26 4.79 20.77
CA PRO A 144 14.60 4.42 20.32
C PRO A 144 15.00 5.00 18.97
N LEU A 145 14.07 5.01 17.99
CA LEU A 145 14.30 5.60 16.67
C LEU A 145 14.62 7.10 16.76
N ARG A 146 13.88 7.84 17.61
CA ARG A 146 14.12 9.28 17.83
C ARG A 146 15.50 9.53 18.41
N VAL A 147 15.93 8.71 19.37
CA VAL A 147 17.28 8.80 19.95
C VAL A 147 18.34 8.50 18.88
N ALA A 148 18.19 7.42 18.12
CA ALA A 148 19.10 7.04 17.05
C ALA A 148 19.24 8.14 15.98
N LYS A 149 18.13 8.75 15.57
CA LYS A 149 18.13 9.86 14.58
C LYS A 149 18.80 11.12 15.15
N ARG A 150 18.53 11.50 16.41
CA ARG A 150 19.17 12.65 17.07
C ARG A 150 20.66 12.45 17.24
N ALA A 151 21.09 11.25 17.61
CA ALA A 151 22.51 10.88 17.73
C ALA A 151 23.20 10.63 16.38
N ARG A 152 22.50 10.79 15.25
CA ARG A 152 22.98 10.50 13.89
C ARG A 152 23.52 9.07 13.71
N LEU A 153 23.07 8.13 14.55
CA LEU A 153 23.46 6.71 14.47
C LEU A 153 22.97 6.08 13.15
N ASP A 154 21.86 6.55 12.62
CA ASP A 154 21.36 6.17 11.29
C ASP A 154 22.39 6.43 10.19
N ARG A 155 23.08 7.59 10.22
CA ARG A 155 24.14 7.94 9.25
C ARG A 155 25.36 7.05 9.41
N LEU A 156 25.72 6.74 10.66
CA LEU A 156 26.84 5.84 10.96
C LEU A 156 26.55 4.42 10.44
N VAL A 157 25.33 3.89 10.67
CA VAL A 157 24.93 2.58 10.17
C VAL A 157 24.88 2.54 8.64
N GLN A 158 24.38 3.60 7.99
CA GLN A 158 24.28 3.68 6.54
C GLN A 158 25.64 3.80 5.83
N ARG A 159 26.63 4.45 6.45
CA ARG A 159 27.98 4.66 5.87
C ARG A 159 29.00 3.65 6.37
N GLY A 160 28.70 2.93 7.43
CA GLY A 160 29.62 1.98 8.06
C GLY A 160 29.50 0.56 7.50
N PRO A 161 30.35 -0.37 7.97
CA PRO A 161 30.30 -1.77 7.57
C PRO A 161 28.95 -2.45 7.86
N ALA A 162 28.20 -1.93 8.83
CA ALA A 162 26.85 -2.42 9.14
C ALA A 162 25.90 -2.39 7.93
N ALA A 163 26.02 -1.43 7.01
CA ALA A 163 25.24 -1.38 5.79
C ALA A 163 25.50 -2.58 4.87
N ARG A 164 26.71 -3.13 4.90
CA ARG A 164 27.10 -4.30 4.11
C ARG A 164 26.60 -5.61 4.74
N TYR A 165 26.65 -5.72 6.08
CA TYR A 165 26.29 -6.95 6.80
C TYR A 165 24.79 -7.02 7.17
N ALA A 166 24.11 -5.87 7.25
CA ALA A 166 22.68 -5.76 7.59
C ALA A 166 21.97 -4.70 6.71
N PRO A 167 21.91 -4.93 5.38
CA PRO A 167 21.34 -3.97 4.43
C PRO A 167 19.85 -3.65 4.72
N GLU A 168 19.12 -4.61 5.29
CA GLU A 168 17.71 -4.40 5.68
C GLU A 168 17.59 -3.40 6.83
N LEU A 169 18.49 -3.44 7.80
CA LEU A 169 18.54 -2.47 8.91
C LEU A 169 18.90 -1.08 8.38
N ALA A 170 19.92 -1.00 7.54
CA ALA A 170 20.33 0.27 6.93
C ALA A 170 19.20 0.86 6.07
N GLY A 171 18.52 0.04 5.26
CA GLY A 171 17.33 0.42 4.49
C GLY A 171 16.18 0.88 5.38
N SER A 172 15.89 0.15 6.46
CA SER A 172 14.85 0.52 7.42
C SER A 172 15.11 1.86 8.08
N LEU A 173 16.36 2.13 8.51
CA LEU A 173 16.75 3.39 9.11
C LEU A 173 16.73 4.55 8.12
N ARG A 174 17.04 4.31 6.84
CA ARG A 174 16.95 5.30 5.77
C ARG A 174 15.50 5.73 5.54
N LEU A 175 14.59 4.76 5.50
CA LEU A 175 13.16 4.99 5.25
C LEU A 175 12.42 5.50 6.48
N ALA A 176 12.94 5.26 7.69
CA ALA A 176 12.27 5.66 8.90
C ALA A 176 12.15 7.19 8.97
N PRO A 177 10.91 7.74 9.06
CA PRO A 177 10.72 9.18 9.16
C PRO A 177 11.32 9.71 10.48
N GLN A 178 11.65 10.99 10.51
CA GLN A 178 11.91 11.65 11.78
C GLN A 178 10.60 11.63 12.59
N PRO A 179 10.61 11.03 13.81
CA PRO A 179 9.41 11.03 14.63
C PRO A 179 9.04 12.46 15.01
N GLY A 180 8.04 13.02 14.37
CA GLY A 180 7.48 14.33 14.67
C GLY A 180 6.91 14.44 16.09
N ALA A 181 6.39 15.61 16.45
CA ALA A 181 5.66 15.80 17.70
C ALA A 181 4.47 14.81 17.75
N ARG A 182 4.24 14.27 18.96
CA ARG A 182 3.13 13.33 19.17
C ARG A 182 1.81 14.06 18.91
N GLN A 183 1.12 13.64 17.85
CA GLN A 183 -0.22 14.14 17.57
C GLN A 183 -1.24 13.53 18.55
N PRO A 184 -2.22 14.31 19.03
CA PRO A 184 -3.31 13.78 19.84
C PRO A 184 -4.11 12.75 19.03
N ARG A 185 -4.71 11.80 19.72
CA ARG A 185 -5.65 10.86 19.08
C ARG A 185 -6.87 11.63 18.57
N LEU A 186 -7.39 11.21 17.43
CA LEU A 186 -8.68 11.72 16.96
C LEU A 186 -9.78 11.33 17.95
N PRO A 187 -10.75 12.23 18.20
CA PRO A 187 -11.96 11.88 18.95
C PRO A 187 -12.76 10.82 18.17
N ALA A 188 -13.59 10.06 18.88
CA ALA A 188 -14.41 9.01 18.27
C ALA A 188 -15.41 9.54 17.23
N ARG A 189 -15.82 10.81 17.37
CA ARG A 189 -16.70 11.51 16.43
C ARG A 189 -16.23 12.94 16.26
N ILE A 190 -16.24 13.39 15.00
CA ILE A 190 -15.98 14.78 14.61
C ILE A 190 -17.21 15.23 13.83
N PRO A 191 -17.99 16.19 14.35
CA PRO A 191 -19.23 16.61 13.72
C PRO A 191 -18.98 17.37 12.41
N ALA A 192 -19.94 17.27 11.51
CA ALA A 192 -19.98 18.06 10.30
C ALA A 192 -19.98 19.55 10.60
N ARG A 193 -19.32 20.35 9.79
CA ARG A 193 -19.42 21.80 9.82
C ARG A 193 -20.57 22.25 8.93
N GLY A 194 -21.58 22.87 9.52
CA GLY A 194 -22.81 23.25 8.83
C GLY A 194 -23.76 22.07 8.62
N GLU A 195 -24.58 22.12 7.58
CA GLU A 195 -25.53 21.07 7.23
C GLU A 195 -24.82 19.75 6.91
N ARG A 196 -25.31 18.65 7.46
CA ARG A 196 -24.73 17.33 7.27
C ARG A 196 -25.04 16.75 5.88
N ARG A 197 -24.00 16.43 5.11
CA ARG A 197 -24.08 15.83 3.78
C ARG A 197 -23.90 14.31 3.81
N ALA A 198 -23.10 13.78 4.75
CA ALA A 198 -22.81 12.35 4.87
C ALA A 198 -22.40 11.94 6.28
N VAL A 199 -22.47 10.64 6.59
CA VAL A 199 -21.85 10.01 7.75
C VAL A 199 -20.78 9.05 7.26
N VAL A 200 -19.53 9.27 7.65
CA VAL A 200 -18.40 8.48 7.15
C VAL A 200 -17.54 7.93 8.29
N GLY A 201 -17.08 6.71 8.14
CA GLY A 201 -16.04 6.15 8.99
C GLY A 201 -14.67 6.35 8.37
N ILE A 202 -13.64 6.70 9.15
CA ILE A 202 -12.27 6.74 8.63
C ILE A 202 -11.43 5.62 9.18
N LEU A 203 -10.62 5.00 8.29
CA LEU A 203 -9.57 4.08 8.70
C LEU A 203 -8.35 4.88 9.17
N THR A 204 -7.93 4.68 10.43
CA THR A 204 -6.69 5.30 10.95
C THR A 204 -5.43 4.49 10.61
N GLY A 205 -5.59 3.20 10.31
CA GLY A 205 -4.52 2.29 9.89
C GLY A 205 -3.51 1.94 10.98
N CYS A 206 -2.45 1.25 10.59
CA CYS A 206 -1.34 0.86 11.48
C CYS A 206 -0.17 1.85 11.40
N VAL A 207 0.61 1.83 10.31
CA VAL A 207 1.73 2.75 10.04
C VAL A 207 1.23 4.20 9.97
N GLN A 208 0.09 4.41 9.32
CA GLN A 208 -0.54 5.72 9.14
C GLN A 208 -0.77 6.43 10.49
N GLN A 209 -1.35 5.74 11.48
CA GLN A 209 -1.63 6.38 12.78
C GLN A 209 -0.38 6.61 13.65
N VAL A 210 0.75 5.99 13.32
CA VAL A 210 2.00 6.16 14.11
C VAL A 210 2.88 7.25 13.52
N PHE A 211 3.09 7.22 12.20
CA PHE A 211 4.00 8.12 11.52
C PHE A 211 3.31 9.25 10.75
N PHE A 212 2.05 9.07 10.40
CA PHE A 212 1.26 9.99 9.59
C PHE A 212 -0.06 10.40 10.28
N ALA A 213 -0.04 10.52 11.60
CA ALA A 213 -1.24 10.93 12.35
C ALA A 213 -1.76 12.31 11.91
N GLY A 214 -0.88 13.19 11.40
CA GLY A 214 -1.22 14.48 10.79
C GLY A 214 -2.13 14.31 9.57
N VAL A 215 -1.86 13.31 8.73
CA VAL A 215 -2.69 12.98 7.56
C VAL A 215 -4.10 12.56 7.99
N ASN A 216 -4.22 11.68 8.99
CA ASN A 216 -5.53 11.30 9.52
C ASN A 216 -6.30 12.50 10.09
N ALA A 217 -5.60 13.40 10.77
CA ALA A 217 -6.20 14.62 11.31
C ALA A 217 -6.62 15.59 10.19
N ALA A 218 -5.82 15.74 9.14
CA ALA A 218 -6.15 16.53 7.96
C ALA A 218 -7.36 15.93 7.22
N THR A 219 -7.38 14.62 7.00
CA THR A 219 -8.51 13.88 6.40
C THR A 219 -9.81 14.17 7.16
N ALA A 220 -9.79 14.01 8.48
CA ALA A 220 -10.97 14.24 9.31
C ALA A 220 -11.45 15.69 9.25
N ARG A 221 -10.53 16.68 9.25
CA ARG A 221 -10.90 18.11 9.14
C ARG A 221 -11.47 18.45 7.78
N VAL A 222 -10.88 17.95 6.70
CA VAL A 222 -11.39 18.16 5.33
C VAL A 222 -12.79 17.61 5.21
N LEU A 223 -13.02 16.36 5.60
CA LEU A 223 -14.34 15.71 5.56
C LEU A 223 -15.37 16.46 6.41
N ALA A 224 -15.00 16.86 7.63
CA ALA A 224 -15.91 17.62 8.50
C ALA A 224 -16.25 19.00 7.90
N THR A 225 -15.28 19.68 7.27
CA THR A 225 -15.50 20.99 6.62
C THR A 225 -16.40 20.83 5.39
N GLU A 226 -16.31 19.72 4.67
CA GLU A 226 -17.20 19.40 3.55
C GLU A 226 -18.58 18.89 3.97
N GLY A 227 -18.88 18.87 5.27
CA GLY A 227 -20.20 18.53 5.80
C GLY A 227 -20.38 17.07 6.17
N CYS A 228 -19.28 16.34 6.44
CA CYS A 228 -19.39 14.95 6.87
C CYS A 228 -19.30 14.83 8.41
N ASP A 229 -20.21 14.08 9.02
CA ASP A 229 -19.98 13.50 10.35
C ASP A 229 -18.93 12.40 10.21
N VAL A 230 -17.78 12.60 10.85
CA VAL A 230 -16.67 11.65 10.76
C VAL A 230 -16.63 10.78 12.02
N ILE A 231 -16.76 9.48 11.83
CA ILE A 231 -16.69 8.47 12.90
C ILE A 231 -15.31 7.80 12.84
N VAL A 232 -14.68 7.67 14.01
CA VAL A 232 -13.40 6.98 14.18
C VAL A 232 -13.62 5.77 15.08
N PRO A 233 -13.88 4.58 14.52
CA PRO A 233 -14.13 3.39 15.34
C PRO A 233 -12.94 3.09 16.27
N PRO A 234 -13.16 2.91 17.59
CA PRO A 234 -12.06 2.80 18.55
C PRO A 234 -11.28 1.49 18.48
N GLY A 235 -11.93 0.42 18.05
CA GLY A 235 -11.39 -0.93 18.01
C GLY A 235 -10.65 -1.29 16.72
N GLN A 236 -10.59 -0.38 15.76
CA GLN A 236 -9.91 -0.62 14.48
C GLN A 236 -8.41 -0.85 14.65
N GLY A 237 -7.79 -1.51 13.68
CA GLY A 237 -6.37 -1.84 13.68
C GLY A 237 -5.76 -1.75 12.29
N CYS A 238 -4.93 -2.76 11.96
CA CYS A 238 -4.42 -2.95 10.60
C CYS A 238 -5.55 -3.39 9.66
N CYS A 239 -5.52 -2.93 8.41
CA CYS A 239 -6.40 -3.44 7.35
C CYS A 239 -6.03 -4.84 6.84
N GLY A 240 -4.84 -5.37 7.19
CA GLY A 240 -4.36 -6.65 6.70
C GLY A 240 -3.64 -6.62 5.36
N ALA A 241 -3.63 -5.50 4.63
CA ALA A 241 -3.00 -5.39 3.30
C ALA A 241 -1.55 -5.89 3.28
N LEU A 242 -0.75 -5.55 4.29
CA LEU A 242 0.65 -5.97 4.38
C LEU A 242 0.78 -7.49 4.43
N SER A 243 -0.07 -8.16 5.21
CA SER A 243 -0.11 -9.61 5.35
C SER A 243 -0.63 -10.26 4.06
N LEU A 244 -1.71 -9.74 3.48
CA LEU A 244 -2.30 -10.24 2.23
C LEU A 244 -1.29 -10.24 1.09
N HIS A 245 -0.70 -9.08 0.81
CA HIS A 245 0.28 -8.92 -0.26
C HIS A 245 1.60 -9.69 -0.04
N SER A 246 1.81 -10.24 1.16
CA SER A 246 2.97 -11.06 1.50
C SER A 246 2.66 -12.57 1.58
N GLY A 247 1.45 -12.99 1.17
CA GLY A 247 1.03 -14.39 1.15
C GLY A 247 0.55 -14.94 2.51
N ARG A 248 0.38 -14.07 3.53
CA ARG A 248 -0.05 -14.45 4.89
C ARG A 248 -1.57 -14.36 5.02
N ALA A 249 -2.28 -15.16 4.22
CA ALA A 249 -3.73 -15.10 4.05
C ALA A 249 -4.51 -15.24 5.37
N ALA A 250 -4.13 -16.19 6.24
CA ALA A 250 -4.79 -16.41 7.53
C ALA A 250 -4.64 -15.21 8.49
N GLU A 251 -3.51 -14.52 8.46
CA GLU A 251 -3.30 -13.32 9.27
C GLU A 251 -4.10 -12.14 8.68
N ALA A 252 -4.11 -12.02 7.34
CA ALA A 252 -4.91 -11.00 6.63
C ALA A 252 -6.40 -11.16 6.92
N ALA A 253 -6.93 -12.40 6.89
CA ALA A 253 -8.31 -12.70 7.22
C ALA A 253 -8.70 -12.19 8.62
N ARG A 254 -7.89 -12.46 9.64
CA ARG A 254 -8.15 -11.99 11.02
C ARG A 254 -8.21 -10.45 11.13
N PHE A 255 -7.35 -9.74 10.38
CA PHE A 255 -7.40 -8.28 10.35
C PHE A 255 -8.64 -7.77 9.60
N ALA A 256 -9.00 -8.41 8.49
CA ALA A 256 -10.17 -8.07 7.69
C ALA A 256 -11.48 -8.29 8.48
N GLU A 257 -11.65 -9.46 9.10
CA GLU A 257 -12.81 -9.77 9.96
C GLU A 257 -12.98 -8.74 11.09
N ARG A 258 -11.87 -8.37 11.74
CA ARG A 258 -11.89 -7.33 12.75
C ARG A 258 -12.32 -5.98 12.19
N ALA A 259 -11.78 -5.58 11.03
CA ALA A 259 -12.15 -4.32 10.39
C ALA A 259 -13.62 -4.31 10.01
N ILE A 260 -14.13 -5.40 9.40
CA ILE A 260 -15.55 -5.56 9.06
C ILE A 260 -16.42 -5.35 10.30
N ALA A 261 -16.15 -6.09 11.38
CA ALA A 261 -16.94 -6.02 12.62
C ALA A 261 -16.91 -4.63 13.27
N GLU A 262 -15.76 -3.93 13.23
CA GLU A 262 -15.63 -2.59 13.81
C GLU A 262 -16.44 -1.54 13.04
N PHE A 263 -16.39 -1.56 11.73
CA PHE A 263 -17.14 -0.60 10.89
C PHE A 263 -18.64 -0.92 10.80
N GLU A 264 -19.03 -2.20 10.90
CA GLU A 264 -20.44 -2.59 11.06
C GLU A 264 -21.02 -2.04 12.35
N ARG A 265 -20.31 -2.21 13.49
CA ARG A 265 -20.74 -1.65 14.78
C ARG A 265 -20.80 -0.11 14.78
N ALA A 266 -19.95 0.52 13.99
CA ALA A 266 -19.96 1.98 13.85
C ALA A 266 -21.17 2.50 13.06
N GLY A 267 -21.86 1.67 12.30
CA GLY A 267 -23.08 2.02 11.56
C GLY A 267 -22.88 3.13 10.52
N VAL A 268 -21.71 3.17 9.84
CA VAL A 268 -21.40 4.21 8.86
C VAL A 268 -21.81 3.80 7.46
N ASP A 269 -22.22 4.76 6.64
CA ASP A 269 -22.65 4.53 5.27
C ASP A 269 -21.45 4.29 4.32
N THR A 270 -20.36 5.00 4.56
CA THR A 270 -19.14 4.96 3.73
C THR A 270 -17.90 4.86 4.61
N ILE A 271 -16.92 4.08 4.16
CA ILE A 271 -15.63 3.91 4.83
C ILE A 271 -14.56 4.60 3.99
N VAL A 272 -14.08 5.74 4.47
CA VAL A 272 -13.06 6.54 3.79
C VAL A 272 -11.66 6.09 4.21
N VAL A 273 -10.82 5.82 3.23
CA VAL A 273 -9.44 5.36 3.42
C VAL A 273 -8.49 6.34 2.74
N ASN A 274 -7.51 6.84 3.48
CA ASN A 274 -6.48 7.78 3.01
C ASN A 274 -5.12 7.11 2.74
N SER A 275 -5.12 5.84 2.44
CA SER A 275 -3.91 5.05 2.14
C SER A 275 -4.24 4.06 1.03
N ALA A 276 -3.64 4.28 -0.14
CA ALA A 276 -3.93 3.54 -1.37
C ALA A 276 -3.85 2.01 -1.20
N GLY A 277 -2.81 1.50 -0.53
CA GLY A 277 -2.66 0.06 -0.30
C GLY A 277 -3.70 -0.52 0.65
N CYS A 278 -4.11 0.25 1.68
CA CYS A 278 -5.19 -0.16 2.57
C CYS A 278 -6.54 -0.18 1.83
N GLY A 279 -6.84 0.88 1.06
CA GLY A 279 -8.08 1.00 0.30
C GLY A 279 -8.23 -0.13 -0.73
N SER A 280 -7.16 -0.44 -1.46
CA SER A 280 -7.14 -1.54 -2.42
C SER A 280 -7.50 -2.88 -1.76
N ALA A 281 -6.80 -3.26 -0.68
CA ALA A 281 -7.06 -4.51 0.02
C ALA A 281 -8.48 -4.58 0.61
N MET A 282 -8.98 -3.48 1.20
CA MET A 282 -10.33 -3.46 1.79
C MET A 282 -11.43 -3.56 0.74
N LYS A 283 -11.22 -3.04 -0.47
CA LYS A 283 -12.14 -3.21 -1.61
C LYS A 283 -12.15 -4.66 -2.12
N GLU A 284 -11.10 -5.43 -1.86
CA GLU A 284 -10.95 -6.84 -2.30
C GLU A 284 -11.43 -7.86 -1.25
N PHE A 285 -11.82 -7.46 -0.04
CA PHE A 285 -12.26 -8.41 1.01
C PHE A 285 -13.42 -9.29 0.55
N GLY A 286 -14.39 -8.75 -0.21
CA GLY A 286 -15.51 -9.54 -0.74
C GLY A 286 -15.01 -10.71 -1.59
N GLY A 287 -14.15 -10.47 -2.57
CA GLY A 287 -13.57 -11.51 -3.42
C GLY A 287 -12.67 -12.48 -2.64
N PHE A 288 -11.87 -11.95 -1.69
CA PHE A 288 -11.00 -12.77 -0.87
C PHE A 288 -11.78 -13.82 -0.03
N PHE A 289 -12.84 -13.39 0.67
CA PHE A 289 -13.66 -14.30 1.48
C PHE A 289 -14.58 -15.19 0.63
N ALA A 290 -15.05 -14.73 -0.54
CA ALA A 290 -15.82 -15.57 -1.46
C ALA A 290 -14.98 -16.75 -1.98
N ARG A 291 -13.71 -16.52 -2.33
CA ARG A 291 -12.79 -17.61 -2.72
C ARG A 291 -12.53 -18.58 -1.55
N ALA A 292 -12.34 -18.05 -0.34
CA ALA A 292 -12.15 -18.89 0.84
C ALA A 292 -13.40 -19.77 1.12
N ALA A 293 -14.60 -19.21 0.99
CA ALA A 293 -15.86 -19.95 1.13
C ALA A 293 -16.01 -21.01 0.05
N SER A 294 -15.65 -20.72 -1.20
CA SER A 294 -15.71 -21.70 -2.28
C SER A 294 -14.71 -22.84 -2.08
N ALA A 295 -13.53 -22.58 -1.51
CA ALA A 295 -12.53 -23.59 -1.21
C ALA A 295 -12.89 -24.47 0.02
N SER A 296 -13.67 -23.94 0.97
CA SER A 296 -14.12 -24.64 2.18
C SER A 296 -15.53 -24.20 2.54
N PRO A 297 -16.55 -24.73 1.85
CA PRO A 297 -17.94 -24.31 2.02
C PRO A 297 -18.48 -24.57 3.42
N SER A 298 -19.05 -23.54 4.04
CA SER A 298 -19.85 -23.63 5.27
C SER A 298 -20.80 -22.43 5.38
N PRO A 299 -21.92 -22.55 6.12
CA PRO A 299 -22.83 -21.43 6.33
C PRO A 299 -22.13 -20.18 6.93
N GLU A 300 -21.16 -20.39 7.80
CA GLU A 300 -20.36 -19.32 8.42
C GLU A 300 -19.44 -18.64 7.41
N ALA A 301 -18.79 -19.41 6.52
CA ALA A 301 -17.94 -18.89 5.46
C ALA A 301 -18.76 -18.07 4.45
N ASP A 302 -19.94 -18.55 4.04
CA ASP A 302 -20.84 -17.84 3.15
C ASP A 302 -21.37 -16.55 3.78
N ALA A 303 -21.76 -16.59 5.05
CA ALA A 303 -22.19 -15.41 5.79
C ALA A 303 -21.08 -14.36 5.89
N LEU A 304 -19.83 -14.78 6.16
CA LEU A 304 -18.68 -13.89 6.21
C LEU A 304 -18.38 -13.29 4.83
N ALA A 305 -18.43 -14.08 3.76
CA ALA A 305 -18.26 -13.61 2.39
C ALA A 305 -19.30 -12.53 2.02
N GLY A 306 -20.56 -12.73 2.39
CA GLY A 306 -21.64 -11.76 2.19
C GLY A 306 -21.38 -10.43 2.93
N ARG A 307 -20.97 -10.52 4.20
CA ARG A 307 -20.58 -9.34 5.02
C ARG A 307 -19.38 -8.61 4.43
N ALA A 308 -18.37 -9.35 4.01
CA ALA A 308 -17.17 -8.80 3.39
C ALA A 308 -17.49 -8.08 2.06
N ALA A 309 -18.38 -8.65 1.23
CA ALA A 309 -18.82 -8.01 0.01
C ALA A 309 -19.57 -6.70 0.29
N ALA A 310 -20.51 -6.71 1.24
CA ALA A 310 -21.23 -5.51 1.68
C ALA A 310 -20.29 -4.44 2.26
N PHE A 311 -19.26 -4.85 3.01
CA PHE A 311 -18.23 -3.97 3.53
C PHE A 311 -17.42 -3.35 2.39
N SER A 312 -16.88 -4.16 1.46
CA SER A 312 -16.06 -3.70 0.34
C SER A 312 -16.80 -2.69 -0.55
N GLY A 313 -18.10 -2.87 -0.76
CA GLY A 313 -18.95 -1.95 -1.51
C GLY A 313 -19.04 -0.54 -0.90
N ARG A 314 -18.79 -0.40 0.40
CA ARG A 314 -18.81 0.88 1.13
C ARG A 314 -17.44 1.56 1.23
N VAL A 315 -16.36 0.89 0.83
CA VAL A 315 -15.00 1.45 0.91
C VAL A 315 -14.77 2.43 -0.23
N ARG A 316 -14.27 3.62 0.10
CA ARG A 316 -13.87 4.65 -0.85
C ARG A 316 -12.50 5.18 -0.50
N ASP A 317 -11.66 5.44 -1.51
CA ASP A 317 -10.50 6.29 -1.32
C ASP A 317 -10.94 7.71 -0.95
N PHE A 318 -10.09 8.42 -0.24
CA PHE A 318 -10.37 9.81 0.18
C PHE A 318 -10.68 10.73 -1.00
N SER A 319 -9.93 10.61 -2.10
CA SER A 319 -10.12 11.43 -3.30
C SER A 319 -11.38 11.03 -4.08
N GLU A 320 -11.62 9.73 -4.18
CA GLU A 320 -12.83 9.16 -4.78
C GLU A 320 -14.09 9.64 -4.05
N PHE A 321 -14.07 9.52 -2.72
CA PHE A 321 -15.20 9.96 -1.89
C PHE A 321 -15.51 11.45 -2.03
N LEU A 322 -14.48 12.31 -2.02
CA LEU A 322 -14.69 13.75 -2.18
C LEU A 322 -15.25 14.10 -3.56
N ALA A 323 -14.76 13.45 -4.62
CA ALA A 323 -15.31 13.65 -5.96
C ALA A 323 -16.80 13.26 -6.01
N GLU A 324 -17.15 12.06 -5.52
CA GLU A 324 -18.55 11.62 -5.42
C GLU A 324 -19.41 12.55 -4.56
N LEU A 325 -18.85 13.08 -3.47
CA LEU A 325 -19.57 14.01 -2.59
C LEU A 325 -19.86 15.33 -3.31
N TYR A 326 -18.90 15.84 -4.08
CA TYR A 326 -19.06 17.08 -4.83
C TYR A 326 -20.08 16.92 -5.97
N ASP A 327 -20.01 15.83 -6.71
CA ASP A 327 -20.97 15.53 -7.78
C ASP A 327 -22.41 15.49 -7.25
N ARG A 328 -22.62 14.83 -6.12
CA ARG A 328 -23.95 14.70 -5.51
C ARG A 328 -24.49 16.00 -4.89
N ASN A 329 -23.62 16.94 -4.52
CA ASN A 329 -24.01 18.16 -3.77
C ASN A 329 -23.73 19.46 -4.52
N GLY A 330 -23.46 19.43 -5.83
CA GLY A 330 -23.22 20.62 -6.65
C GLY A 330 -21.89 21.33 -6.35
N GLY A 331 -20.89 20.59 -5.86
CA GLY A 331 -19.53 21.09 -5.67
C GLY A 331 -19.03 21.11 -4.23
N PRO A 332 -17.79 21.62 -4.03
CA PRO A 332 -17.17 21.77 -2.74
C PRO A 332 -17.89 22.83 -1.89
N ARG A 333 -17.96 22.58 -0.56
CA ARG A 333 -18.46 23.58 0.41
C ARG A 333 -17.35 24.49 0.88
N ALA A 334 -16.17 23.94 1.08
CA ALA A 334 -15.06 24.66 1.67
C ALA A 334 -14.51 25.73 0.71
N LYS A 335 -14.30 26.94 1.23
CA LYS A 335 -13.49 27.93 0.52
C LYS A 335 -12.06 27.40 0.39
N ARG A 336 -11.50 27.52 -0.82
CA ARG A 336 -10.12 27.18 -1.09
C ARG A 336 -9.28 28.44 -1.11
N HIS A 337 -8.32 28.53 -0.19
CA HIS A 337 -7.33 29.58 -0.16
C HIS A 337 -6.16 29.24 -1.12
N GLU A 338 -5.51 30.27 -1.60
CA GLU A 338 -4.40 30.15 -2.53
C GLU A 338 -3.20 29.39 -1.92
N LEU A 339 -2.60 28.50 -2.73
CA LEU A 339 -1.34 27.82 -2.46
C LEU A 339 -0.43 27.96 -3.69
N PRO A 340 0.33 29.07 -3.83
CA PRO A 340 1.13 29.35 -5.02
C PRO A 340 2.39 28.47 -5.06
N VAL A 341 2.26 27.24 -5.57
CA VAL A 341 3.32 26.25 -5.65
C VAL A 341 3.23 25.38 -6.90
N ASN A 342 4.39 25.10 -7.50
CA ASN A 342 4.50 24.03 -8.48
C ASN A 342 4.51 22.68 -7.76
N ALA A 343 3.53 21.85 -8.05
CA ALA A 343 3.34 20.54 -7.44
C ALA A 343 3.35 19.44 -8.50
N ALA A 344 3.83 18.26 -8.14
CA ALA A 344 3.69 17.05 -8.94
C ALA A 344 2.88 16.01 -8.15
N TYR A 345 1.94 15.33 -8.83
CA TYR A 345 1.18 14.25 -8.20
C TYR A 345 1.83 12.90 -8.51
N HIS A 346 2.17 12.16 -7.45
CA HIS A 346 2.65 10.78 -7.57
C HIS A 346 1.47 9.82 -7.56
N ASP A 347 1.21 9.16 -8.69
CA ASP A 347 0.25 8.07 -8.81
C ASP A 347 0.68 6.87 -7.94
N ALA A 348 0.10 6.75 -6.76
CA ALA A 348 0.32 5.58 -5.93
C ALA A 348 -0.25 4.35 -6.66
N CYS A 349 0.59 3.33 -6.91
CA CYS A 349 0.25 2.21 -7.78
C CYS A 349 -1.06 1.50 -7.40
N HIS A 350 -1.33 1.27 -6.11
CA HIS A 350 -2.58 0.67 -5.66
C HIS A 350 -3.80 1.61 -5.80
N LEU A 351 -3.59 2.92 -5.92
CA LEU A 351 -4.67 3.85 -6.27
C LEU A 351 -4.93 3.83 -7.77
N ALA A 352 -3.87 4.06 -8.54
CA ALA A 352 -3.95 4.26 -9.98
C ALA A 352 -4.26 2.98 -10.77
N HIS A 353 -3.68 1.83 -10.37
CA HIS A 353 -3.79 0.58 -11.10
C HIS A 353 -4.84 -0.37 -10.51
N ALA A 354 -4.82 -0.61 -9.19
CA ALA A 354 -5.74 -1.54 -8.54
C ALA A 354 -7.13 -0.93 -8.37
N GLN A 355 -7.23 0.32 -7.90
CA GLN A 355 -8.51 1.00 -7.68
C GLN A 355 -8.96 1.83 -8.89
N ARG A 356 -8.11 2.05 -9.92
CA ARG A 356 -8.39 2.86 -11.12
C ARG A 356 -8.77 4.32 -10.83
N ILE A 357 -8.25 4.87 -9.73
CA ILE A 357 -8.47 6.26 -9.31
C ILE A 357 -7.26 7.07 -9.73
N ARG A 358 -7.42 7.92 -10.75
CA ARG A 358 -6.38 8.76 -11.34
C ARG A 358 -6.79 10.22 -11.46
N GLN A 359 -8.00 10.48 -11.96
CA GLN A 359 -8.47 11.83 -12.26
C GLN A 359 -8.91 12.57 -10.99
N GLN A 360 -9.57 11.89 -10.06
CA GLN A 360 -10.14 12.49 -8.85
C GLN A 360 -9.10 13.27 -8.00
N PRO A 361 -7.89 12.74 -7.73
CA PRO A 361 -6.86 13.52 -7.04
C PRO A 361 -6.42 14.77 -7.81
N ARG A 362 -6.36 14.69 -9.14
CA ARG A 362 -5.97 15.81 -10.02
C ARG A 362 -7.01 16.92 -9.97
N ASP A 363 -8.28 16.60 -10.11
CA ASP A 363 -9.39 17.54 -10.05
C ASP A 363 -9.44 18.27 -8.70
N LEU A 364 -9.20 17.55 -7.62
CA LEU A 364 -9.14 18.11 -6.27
C LEU A 364 -7.99 19.12 -6.13
N LEU A 365 -6.80 18.82 -6.65
CA LEU A 365 -5.62 19.66 -6.56
C LEU A 365 -5.72 20.87 -7.52
N GLN A 366 -6.15 20.67 -8.75
CA GLN A 366 -6.35 21.74 -9.75
C GLN A 366 -7.39 22.76 -9.30
N GLY A 367 -8.34 22.35 -8.47
CA GLY A 367 -9.30 23.25 -7.85
C GLY A 367 -8.72 24.17 -6.78
N ILE A 368 -7.44 24.08 -6.40
CA ILE A 368 -6.78 24.96 -5.43
C ILE A 368 -6.16 26.16 -6.17
N PRO A 369 -6.57 27.41 -5.87
CA PRO A 369 -6.00 28.58 -6.51
C PRO A 369 -4.49 28.65 -6.33
N GLY A 370 -3.75 29.01 -7.38
CA GLY A 370 -2.30 29.17 -7.36
C GLY A 370 -1.48 27.87 -7.37
N LEU A 371 -2.10 26.71 -7.18
CA LEU A 371 -1.40 25.44 -7.30
C LEU A 371 -1.28 25.04 -8.77
N ASN A 372 -0.05 24.95 -9.26
CA ASN A 372 0.25 24.51 -10.61
C ASN A 372 0.67 23.03 -10.58
N LEU A 373 -0.20 22.15 -11.11
CA LEU A 373 0.01 20.71 -11.11
C LEU A 373 0.71 20.28 -12.40
N THR A 374 1.90 19.66 -12.26
CA THR A 374 2.67 19.09 -13.37
C THR A 374 2.61 17.56 -13.32
N GLU A 375 2.37 16.93 -14.48
CA GLU A 375 2.38 15.48 -14.61
C GLU A 375 3.82 14.91 -14.57
N VAL A 376 3.95 13.74 -13.97
CA VAL A 376 5.24 13.03 -13.90
C VAL A 376 5.40 12.15 -15.14
N GLY A 377 6.46 12.38 -15.90
CA GLY A 377 6.70 11.73 -17.21
C GLY A 377 7.20 10.26 -17.13
N ASP A 378 6.88 9.53 -16.07
CA ASP A 378 7.36 8.15 -15.85
C ASP A 378 6.29 7.06 -16.04
N GLY A 379 5.14 7.43 -16.66
CA GLY A 379 4.06 6.48 -16.93
C GLY A 379 3.38 5.88 -15.69
N GLY A 380 3.56 6.47 -14.50
CA GLY A 380 3.02 5.94 -13.25
C GLY A 380 3.82 4.76 -12.69
N THR A 381 5.12 4.65 -13.01
CA THR A 381 6.01 3.60 -12.50
C THR A 381 6.05 3.60 -10.98
N CYS A 382 6.13 2.40 -10.37
CA CYS A 382 6.19 2.22 -8.92
C CYS A 382 7.42 2.91 -8.32
N CYS A 383 7.26 3.53 -7.14
CA CYS A 383 8.36 4.17 -6.40
C CYS A 383 9.33 3.20 -5.71
N GLY A 384 9.07 1.89 -5.78
CA GLY A 384 9.89 0.86 -5.12
C GLY A 384 9.51 0.55 -3.67
N SER A 385 8.54 1.25 -3.07
CA SER A 385 8.15 1.00 -1.67
C SER A 385 7.50 -0.37 -1.44
N ALA A 386 6.41 -0.66 -2.13
CA ALA A 386 5.68 -1.93 -2.21
C ALA A 386 5.56 -2.71 -0.87
N GLY A 387 4.98 -2.08 0.13
CA GLY A 387 4.76 -2.71 1.44
C GLY A 387 6.07 -2.98 2.20
N VAL A 388 6.53 -4.21 2.24
CA VAL A 388 7.80 -4.61 2.85
C VAL A 388 8.93 -4.78 1.84
N TYR A 389 8.65 -4.63 0.56
CA TYR A 389 9.60 -4.89 -0.53
C TYR A 389 10.92 -4.11 -0.36
N ASN A 390 10.83 -2.83 -0.02
CA ASN A 390 12.00 -1.98 0.21
C ASN A 390 12.85 -2.37 1.42
N LEU A 391 12.35 -3.24 2.29
CA LEU A 391 13.09 -3.81 3.41
C LEU A 391 13.74 -5.16 3.04
N VAL A 392 13.11 -5.95 2.16
CA VAL A 392 13.61 -7.28 1.77
C VAL A 392 14.35 -7.27 0.43
N GLN A 393 14.11 -6.26 -0.42
CA GLN A 393 14.77 -6.03 -1.71
C GLN A 393 15.33 -4.60 -1.79
N PRO A 394 16.25 -4.19 -0.88
CA PRO A 394 16.63 -2.79 -0.72
C PRO A 394 17.36 -2.20 -1.93
N GLN A 395 18.08 -3.02 -2.71
CA GLN A 395 18.82 -2.57 -3.90
C GLN A 395 17.85 -2.18 -5.04
N ALA A 396 16.95 -3.09 -5.40
CA ALA A 396 15.94 -2.82 -6.43
C ALA A 396 15.00 -1.66 -6.04
N ALA A 397 14.64 -1.59 -4.75
CA ALA A 397 13.83 -0.50 -4.22
C ALA A 397 14.56 0.85 -4.29
N ALA A 398 15.88 0.88 -4.06
CA ALA A 398 16.69 2.08 -4.18
C ALA A 398 16.75 2.57 -5.62
N GLU A 399 17.02 1.68 -6.58
CA GLU A 399 17.07 2.02 -8.01
C GLU A 399 15.73 2.56 -8.53
N LEU A 400 14.61 1.91 -8.16
CA LEU A 400 13.28 2.42 -8.49
C LEU A 400 12.99 3.78 -7.84
N GLY A 401 13.45 3.97 -6.62
CA GLY A 401 13.35 5.24 -5.91
C GLY A 401 14.14 6.36 -6.60
N GLU A 402 15.35 6.09 -7.07
CA GLU A 402 16.20 7.02 -7.80
C GLU A 402 15.57 7.43 -9.15
N ARG A 403 15.06 6.44 -9.91
CA ARG A 403 14.33 6.71 -11.17
C ARG A 403 13.11 7.59 -10.92
N LYS A 404 12.37 7.32 -9.83
CA LYS A 404 11.20 8.12 -9.43
C LYS A 404 11.62 9.53 -9.00
N ALA A 405 12.66 9.68 -8.19
CA ALA A 405 13.17 10.98 -7.76
C ALA A 405 13.63 11.83 -8.94
N SER A 406 14.35 11.23 -9.90
CA SER A 406 14.76 11.88 -11.14
C SER A 406 13.55 12.39 -11.94
N ALA A 407 12.53 11.54 -12.16
CA ALA A 407 11.32 11.95 -12.88
C ALA A 407 10.56 13.07 -12.16
N LEU A 408 10.48 13.04 -10.83
CA LEU A 408 9.85 14.09 -10.03
C LEU A 408 10.63 15.41 -10.11
N ARG A 409 11.96 15.38 -10.04
CA ARG A 409 12.79 16.59 -10.21
C ARG A 409 12.67 17.21 -11.59
N ALA A 410 12.55 16.39 -12.63
CA ALA A 410 12.37 16.87 -14.00
C ALA A 410 11.08 17.69 -14.19
N THR A 411 10.09 17.58 -13.28
CA THR A 411 8.89 18.42 -13.28
C THR A 411 9.13 19.85 -12.78
N GLY A 412 10.24 20.13 -12.11
CA GLY A 412 10.50 21.41 -11.42
C GLY A 412 9.59 21.64 -10.21
N ALA A 413 8.87 20.63 -9.73
CA ALA A 413 7.96 20.77 -8.60
C ALA A 413 8.73 20.94 -7.28
N ARG A 414 8.23 21.85 -6.44
CA ARG A 414 8.71 22.04 -5.05
C ARG A 414 7.90 21.23 -4.03
N LEU A 415 6.75 20.70 -4.46
CA LEU A 415 5.85 19.87 -3.66
C LEU A 415 5.49 18.61 -4.43
N VAL A 416 5.77 17.43 -3.86
CA VAL A 416 5.26 16.16 -4.34
C VAL A 416 4.05 15.77 -3.50
N VAL A 417 2.92 15.50 -4.15
CA VAL A 417 1.69 15.08 -3.50
C VAL A 417 1.51 13.58 -3.70
N SER A 418 1.24 12.84 -2.63
CA SER A 418 1.04 11.39 -2.66
C SER A 418 -0.18 11.00 -1.82
N ALA A 419 -0.74 9.81 -2.08
CA ALA A 419 -1.88 9.25 -1.34
C ALA A 419 -1.55 7.93 -0.63
N ASN A 420 -0.25 7.68 -0.36
CA ASN A 420 0.16 6.43 0.29
C ASN A 420 1.40 6.61 1.18
N PRO A 421 1.37 6.19 2.46
CA PRO A 421 2.46 6.42 3.41
C PRO A 421 3.78 5.77 2.97
N GLY A 422 3.73 4.55 2.43
CA GLY A 422 4.94 3.86 1.95
C GLY A 422 5.60 4.61 0.79
N CYS A 423 4.80 5.12 -0.17
CA CYS A 423 5.30 5.93 -1.27
C CYS A 423 5.93 7.24 -0.75
N SER A 424 5.25 7.93 0.17
CA SER A 424 5.76 9.18 0.75
C SER A 424 7.13 8.98 1.41
N LEU A 425 7.33 7.89 2.17
CA LEU A 425 8.62 7.57 2.80
C LEU A 425 9.70 7.27 1.76
N GLN A 426 9.39 6.45 0.77
CA GLN A 426 10.35 6.05 -0.26
C GLN A 426 10.80 7.23 -1.12
N ILE A 427 9.84 8.04 -1.57
CA ILE A 427 10.11 9.22 -2.40
C ILE A 427 10.92 10.27 -1.60
N ALA A 428 10.51 10.55 -0.35
CA ALA A 428 11.23 11.49 0.49
C ALA A 428 12.69 11.04 0.74
N ALA A 429 12.91 9.73 0.98
CA ALA A 429 14.24 9.19 1.17
C ALA A 429 15.09 9.24 -0.12
N ALA A 430 14.49 9.00 -1.28
CA ALA A 430 15.19 9.07 -2.57
C ALA A 430 15.54 10.50 -2.94
N LEU A 431 14.61 11.45 -2.78
CA LEU A 431 14.84 12.88 -3.02
C LEU A 431 15.90 13.49 -2.08
N ALA A 432 16.00 12.98 -0.83
CA ALA A 432 17.02 13.41 0.11
C ALA A 432 18.42 12.83 -0.19
N ALA A 433 18.48 11.67 -0.85
CA ALA A 433 19.73 10.98 -1.15
C ALA A 433 20.49 11.58 -2.35
N ASP A 434 19.80 12.18 -3.30
CA ASP A 434 20.37 12.72 -4.54
C ASP A 434 21.07 14.09 -4.36
N GLY A 435 20.95 14.72 -3.17
CA GLY A 435 21.64 15.96 -2.82
C GLY A 435 21.15 17.22 -3.54
N GLY A 436 20.04 17.13 -4.29
CA GLY A 436 19.44 18.27 -4.98
C GLY A 436 18.68 19.21 -4.03
N GLU A 437 18.04 20.26 -4.60
CA GLU A 437 17.21 21.17 -3.82
C GLU A 437 16.13 20.42 -3.03
N PRO A 438 15.80 20.86 -1.80
CA PRO A 438 14.76 20.25 -0.99
C PRO A 438 13.38 20.27 -1.69
N VAL A 439 12.79 19.10 -1.87
CA VAL A 439 11.43 18.95 -2.40
C VAL A 439 10.55 18.39 -1.28
N ALA A 440 9.49 19.10 -0.95
CA ALA A 440 8.55 18.65 0.07
C ALA A 440 7.69 17.49 -0.43
N VAL A 441 7.34 16.56 0.47
CA VAL A 441 6.40 15.47 0.18
C VAL A 441 5.25 15.55 1.16
N ALA A 442 4.03 15.75 0.66
CA ALA A 442 2.83 15.85 1.47
C ALA A 442 1.72 14.91 0.98
N HIS A 443 0.81 14.59 1.87
CA HIS A 443 -0.39 13.83 1.50
C HIS A 443 -1.46 14.78 0.93
N ILE A 444 -2.26 14.30 -0.04
CA ILE A 444 -3.32 15.11 -0.66
C ILE A 444 -4.28 15.71 0.38
N ALA A 445 -4.61 14.98 1.45
CA ALA A 445 -5.44 15.49 2.53
C ALA A 445 -4.80 16.66 3.29
N GLU A 446 -3.47 16.68 3.42
CA GLU A 446 -2.75 17.78 4.06
C GLU A 446 -2.74 19.04 3.17
N VAL A 447 -2.60 18.84 1.86
CA VAL A 447 -2.65 19.94 0.88
C VAL A 447 -4.03 20.59 0.87
N LEU A 448 -5.10 19.79 0.82
CA LEU A 448 -6.47 20.30 0.91
C LEU A 448 -6.74 20.98 2.26
N ASP A 449 -6.33 20.39 3.40
CA ASP A 449 -6.49 21.00 4.72
C ASP A 449 -5.73 22.34 4.83
N ALA A 450 -4.55 22.43 4.24
CA ALA A 450 -3.79 23.69 4.20
C ALA A 450 -4.53 24.78 3.40
N SER A 451 -5.05 24.43 2.22
CA SER A 451 -5.86 25.34 1.40
C SER A 451 -7.16 25.76 2.13
N PHE A 452 -7.92 24.82 2.69
CA PHE A 452 -9.18 25.13 3.40
C PHE A 452 -8.98 26.06 4.60
N ARG A 453 -7.80 26.01 5.23
CA ARG A 453 -7.46 26.78 6.43
C ARG A 453 -6.61 28.02 6.16
N GLY A 454 -6.24 28.30 4.91
CA GLY A 454 -5.33 29.38 4.57
C GLY A 454 -3.96 29.24 5.25
N ARG A 455 -3.44 28.01 5.35
CA ARG A 455 -2.13 27.76 5.99
C ARG A 455 -0.98 28.02 5.01
N PRO A 456 0.16 28.56 5.50
CA PRO A 456 1.30 28.80 4.64
C PRO A 456 1.93 27.47 4.15
N LEU A 457 2.59 27.52 3.01
CA LEU A 457 3.27 26.39 2.36
C LEU A 457 4.32 25.72 3.27
N THR A 458 4.89 26.46 4.21
CA THR A 458 5.83 25.90 5.21
C THR A 458 5.20 24.81 6.09
N THR A 459 3.86 24.80 6.25
CA THR A 459 3.16 23.71 6.97
C THR A 459 3.16 22.40 6.18
N LEU A 460 3.42 22.45 4.87
CA LEU A 460 3.61 21.31 3.98
C LEU A 460 5.10 20.98 3.75
N GLY A 461 6.00 21.68 4.44
CA GLY A 461 7.45 21.49 4.30
C GLY A 461 8.09 22.29 3.13
N VAL A 462 7.31 23.06 2.37
CA VAL A 462 7.85 23.87 1.27
C VAL A 462 8.53 25.13 1.84
N GLY A 463 9.85 25.28 1.58
CA GLY A 463 10.63 26.42 2.06
C GLY A 463 11.03 26.34 3.55
N ALA A 464 10.78 25.23 4.24
CA ALA A 464 11.36 24.97 5.55
C ALA A 464 12.86 24.62 5.35
N THR A 465 13.74 25.47 5.79
CA THR A 465 15.17 25.11 5.97
C THR A 465 15.27 24.20 7.19
N GLU A 466 15.96 23.06 7.07
CA GLU A 466 16.24 22.14 8.18
C GLU A 466 17.09 22.80 9.28
#